data_5bce292370e0192a8b9bfdbf336c2089
#
_entry.id   5bce292370e0192a8b9bfdbf336c2089
#
_cell.length_a   1.000
_cell.length_b   1.000
_cell.length_c   1.000
_cell.angle_alpha   90.00
_cell.angle_beta   90.00
_cell.angle_gamma   90.00
#
_symmetry.space_group_name_H-M   'P 1'
#
loop_
_entity.id
_entity.type
_entity.pdbx_description
1 polymer ?
#
loop_
_entity_poly.entity_id
_entity_poly.type
_entity_poly.pdbx_seq_one_letter_code
_entity_poly.pdbx_strand_id
1 'polypeptide(L)'
;MARTPIGRRAMAGGLGALAFARPAAARNRYVFDNSVGRLEFVARHLGVLSSTGRFEDFSAELLIDPDRPLTTNVEVKVRTAAVALAYPGAVDLLRSPAFFDVERFPEATFSGAATGEGSLARFALAGTLTIRGVTRPHRMEARLVERRRDATLGREVAEFAAGGEMRRSEFGMTAEPAAISDTIRLVVRVRIIV
;
A
#
# COMPACT_ATOMS: atom_id res chain seq x y z
N MET A 1 68.77 -56.54 -4.25
CA MET A 1 67.79 -56.54 -3.17
C MET A 1 67.36 -55.12 -2.90
N ALA A 2 66.25 -54.69 -3.52
CA ALA A 2 65.70 -53.29 -3.36
C ALA A 2 64.26 -53.40 -2.79
N ARG A 3 64.09 -52.84 -1.62
CA ARG A 3 62.75 -52.76 -0.98
C ARG A 3 61.99 -51.45 -1.38
N THR A 4 60.87 -51.62 -1.97
CA THR A 4 59.91 -50.54 -2.34
C THR A 4 59.11 -50.09 -1.11
N PRO A 5 58.95 -48.80 -0.82
CA PRO A 5 58.11 -48.34 0.26
C PRO A 5 56.67 -48.15 -0.29
N ILE A 6 55.68 -48.65 0.48
CA ILE A 6 54.25 -48.53 0.26
C ILE A 6 53.79 -47.11 0.63
N GLY A 7 53.26 -46.40 -0.35
CA GLY A 7 52.64 -45.08 -0.15
C GLY A 7 51.26 -45.16 0.51
N ARG A 8 51.09 -44.47 1.64
CA ARG A 8 49.79 -44.25 2.32
C ARG A 8 48.99 -43.20 1.56
N ARG A 9 47.94 -43.60 0.90
CA ARG A 9 46.94 -42.69 0.36
C ARG A 9 46.11 -42.13 1.52
N ALA A 10 46.23 -40.82 1.77
CA ALA A 10 45.30 -40.06 2.63
C ALA A 10 43.98 -39.84 1.90
N MET A 11 42.91 -40.42 2.42
CA MET A 11 41.54 -40.05 2.00
C MET A 11 41.17 -38.72 2.65
N ALA A 12 41.07 -37.66 1.85
CA ALA A 12 40.46 -36.42 2.27
C ALA A 12 38.95 -36.57 2.20
N GLY A 13 38.31 -36.76 3.35
CA GLY A 13 36.88 -36.74 3.48
C GLY A 13 36.35 -35.29 3.36
N GLY A 14 35.74 -34.96 2.21
CA GLY A 14 35.03 -33.71 2.06
C GLY A 14 33.71 -33.74 2.84
N LEU A 15 33.63 -32.98 3.94
CA LEU A 15 32.34 -32.66 4.56
C LEU A 15 31.58 -31.69 3.61
N GLY A 16 30.65 -32.24 2.84
CA GLY A 16 29.67 -31.44 2.11
C GLY A 16 28.74 -30.77 3.10
N ALA A 17 28.84 -29.45 3.26
CA ALA A 17 27.86 -28.66 3.98
C ALA A 17 26.56 -28.69 3.19
N LEU A 18 25.59 -29.47 3.67
CA LEU A 18 24.20 -29.41 3.20
C LEU A 18 23.64 -28.06 3.66
N ALA A 19 23.65 -27.08 2.76
CA ALA A 19 22.91 -25.85 2.93
C ALA A 19 21.42 -26.19 2.89
N PHE A 20 20.78 -26.27 4.05
CA PHE A 20 19.33 -26.32 4.15
C PHE A 20 18.78 -24.98 3.63
N ALA A 21 18.32 -24.98 2.38
CA ALA A 21 17.54 -23.87 1.85
C ALA A 21 16.30 -23.73 2.74
N ARG A 22 16.21 -22.62 3.49
CA ARG A 22 14.99 -22.26 4.21
C ARG A 22 13.89 -22.14 3.19
N PRO A 23 12.73 -22.79 3.40
CA PRO A 23 11.59 -22.58 2.52
C PRO A 23 11.28 -21.09 2.49
N ALA A 24 11.09 -20.53 1.28
CA ALA A 24 10.61 -19.17 1.14
C ALA A 24 9.28 -19.09 1.88
N ALA A 25 9.21 -18.22 2.91
CA ALA A 25 7.99 -18.04 3.66
C ALA A 25 6.86 -17.66 2.70
N ALA A 26 5.74 -18.37 2.78
CA ALA A 26 4.60 -18.14 1.93
C ALA A 26 4.05 -16.73 2.22
N ARG A 27 4.02 -15.86 1.20
CA ARG A 27 3.35 -14.57 1.31
C ARG A 27 1.85 -14.80 1.31
N ASN A 28 1.18 -14.26 2.29
CA ASN A 28 -0.27 -14.29 2.34
C ASN A 28 -0.83 -13.20 1.44
N ARG A 29 -1.82 -13.57 0.64
CA ARG A 29 -2.57 -12.65 -0.20
C ARG A 29 -3.86 -12.26 0.52
N TYR A 30 -4.04 -10.98 0.73
CA TYR A 30 -5.26 -10.40 1.27
C TYR A 30 -5.90 -9.54 0.19
N VAL A 31 -7.17 -9.80 -0.08
CA VAL A 31 -7.98 -8.96 -0.97
C VAL A 31 -9.03 -8.30 -0.09
N PHE A 32 -9.17 -6.98 -0.21
CA PHE A 32 -10.12 -6.21 0.59
C PHE A 32 -10.72 -5.08 -0.23
N ASP A 33 -11.87 -4.64 0.22
CA ASP A 33 -12.68 -3.58 -0.34
C ASP A 33 -13.17 -2.63 0.77
N ASN A 34 -14.17 -1.83 0.47
CA ASN A 34 -14.78 -0.89 1.41
C ASN A 34 -15.51 -1.55 2.60
N SER A 35 -15.73 -2.86 2.61
CA SER A 35 -16.35 -3.57 3.76
C SER A 35 -15.38 -3.69 4.95
N VAL A 36 -14.08 -3.79 4.68
CA VAL A 36 -13.02 -3.96 5.71
C VAL A 36 -11.94 -2.89 5.63
N GLY A 37 -12.01 -2.00 4.65
CA GLY A 37 -11.07 -0.90 4.44
C GLY A 37 -11.76 0.45 4.32
N ARG A 38 -11.00 1.53 4.52
CA ARG A 38 -11.41 2.91 4.27
C ARG A 38 -10.33 3.64 3.50
N LEU A 39 -10.75 4.33 2.45
CA LEU A 39 -9.89 5.19 1.65
C LEU A 39 -10.48 6.59 1.67
N GLU A 40 -9.78 7.52 2.30
CA GLU A 40 -10.20 8.89 2.52
C GLU A 40 -9.16 9.86 1.97
N PHE A 41 -9.60 11.05 1.67
CA PHE A 41 -8.72 12.18 1.35
C PHE A 41 -9.17 13.42 2.10
N VAL A 42 -8.20 14.28 2.41
CA VAL A 42 -8.45 15.55 3.10
C VAL A 42 -7.92 16.69 2.25
N ALA A 43 -8.81 17.63 1.90
CA ALA A 43 -8.48 18.89 1.25
C ALA A 43 -8.64 20.06 2.22
N ARG A 44 -7.79 21.07 2.12
CA ARG A 44 -7.94 22.33 2.85
C ARG A 44 -8.61 23.36 1.95
N HIS A 45 -9.46 24.18 2.57
CA HIS A 45 -10.18 25.27 1.92
C HIS A 45 -9.81 26.59 2.58
N LEU A 46 -9.50 27.60 1.77
CA LEU A 46 -9.15 28.94 2.22
C LEU A 46 -8.08 28.96 3.36
N GLY A 47 -7.21 27.95 3.36
CA GLY A 47 -6.12 27.81 4.32
C GLY A 47 -6.51 27.35 5.73
N VAL A 48 -7.77 27.42 6.13
CA VAL A 48 -8.22 27.18 7.52
C VAL A 48 -9.26 26.06 7.67
N LEU A 49 -10.13 25.87 6.71
CA LEU A 49 -11.16 24.83 6.73
C LEU A 49 -10.63 23.54 6.09
N SER A 50 -11.15 22.42 6.48
CA SER A 50 -10.86 21.13 5.83
C SER A 50 -12.13 20.35 5.55
N SER A 51 -12.14 19.66 4.43
CA SER A 51 -13.15 18.66 4.10
C SER A 51 -12.50 17.29 3.95
N THR A 52 -13.24 16.27 4.40
CA THR A 52 -12.84 14.88 4.22
C THR A 52 -13.81 14.24 3.25
N GLY A 53 -13.28 13.72 2.16
CA GLY A 53 -14.00 12.86 1.25
C GLY A 53 -13.53 11.42 1.36
N ARG A 54 -14.32 10.50 0.83
CA ARG A 54 -14.00 9.08 0.79
C ARG A 54 -14.35 8.47 -0.55
N PHE A 55 -13.76 7.33 -0.86
CA PHE A 55 -14.18 6.50 -1.97
C PHE A 55 -14.91 5.27 -1.44
N GLU A 56 -16.12 5.05 -1.98
CA GLU A 56 -17.04 3.99 -1.55
C GLU A 56 -16.95 2.73 -2.43
N ASP A 57 -16.16 2.76 -3.49
CA ASP A 57 -15.89 1.61 -4.34
C ASP A 57 -14.40 1.56 -4.67
N PHE A 58 -13.72 0.64 -4.03
CA PHE A 58 -12.33 0.33 -4.30
C PHE A 58 -12.03 -1.15 -4.04
N SER A 59 -11.00 -1.66 -4.67
CA SER A 59 -10.42 -2.95 -4.37
C SER A 59 -8.93 -2.80 -4.10
N ALA A 60 -8.42 -3.59 -3.18
CA ALA A 60 -7.01 -3.61 -2.89
C ALA A 60 -6.51 -5.03 -2.68
N GLU A 61 -5.31 -5.28 -3.14
CA GLU A 61 -4.58 -6.52 -2.95
C GLU A 61 -3.30 -6.24 -2.17
N LEU A 62 -3.11 -6.99 -1.09
CA LEU A 62 -1.96 -6.92 -0.23
C LEU A 62 -1.26 -8.27 -0.20
N LEU A 63 -0.02 -8.32 -0.67
CA LEU A 63 0.87 -9.46 -0.50
C LEU A 63 1.81 -9.17 0.65
N ILE A 64 1.62 -9.84 1.78
CA ILE A 64 2.42 -9.64 2.98
C ILE A 64 2.91 -10.98 3.53
N ASP A 65 4.16 -10.99 3.97
CA ASP A 65 4.70 -12.02 4.84
C ASP A 65 4.56 -11.50 6.29
N PRO A 66 3.72 -12.12 7.14
CA PRO A 66 3.49 -11.65 8.51
C PRO A 66 4.77 -11.58 9.36
N ASP A 67 5.76 -12.42 9.05
CA ASP A 67 7.05 -12.45 9.75
C ASP A 67 8.05 -11.45 9.15
N ARG A 68 7.78 -10.97 7.95
CA ARG A 68 8.60 -9.98 7.23
C ARG A 68 7.75 -8.91 6.55
N PRO A 69 7.01 -8.10 7.29
CA PRO A 69 6.06 -7.13 6.73
C PRO A 69 6.71 -6.05 5.86
N LEU A 70 8.02 -5.85 6.00
CA LEU A 70 8.79 -4.94 5.14
C LEU A 70 8.99 -5.49 3.70
N THR A 71 8.42 -6.66 3.39
CA THR A 71 8.37 -7.23 2.03
C THR A 71 6.98 -7.09 1.39
N THR A 72 6.11 -6.27 1.96
CA THR A 72 4.74 -6.03 1.48
C THR A 72 4.73 -5.45 0.07
N ASN A 73 3.85 -6.01 -0.77
CA ASN A 73 3.42 -5.36 -2.01
C ASN A 73 1.94 -5.02 -1.89
N VAL A 74 1.53 -3.91 -2.48
CA VAL A 74 0.15 -3.43 -2.44
C VAL A 74 -0.27 -2.92 -3.81
N GLU A 75 -1.45 -3.31 -4.24
CA GLU A 75 -2.14 -2.76 -5.40
C GLU A 75 -3.52 -2.30 -4.98
N VAL A 76 -3.88 -1.09 -5.40
CA VAL A 76 -5.19 -0.48 -5.12
C VAL A 76 -5.78 0.02 -6.41
N LYS A 77 -7.06 -0.27 -6.62
CA LYS A 77 -7.88 0.30 -7.70
C LYS A 77 -9.08 0.97 -7.09
N VAL A 78 -9.36 2.18 -7.52
CA VAL A 78 -10.43 3.03 -6.99
C VAL A 78 -11.31 3.47 -8.13
N ARG A 79 -12.62 3.27 -8.00
CA ARG A 79 -13.59 3.87 -8.90
C ARG A 79 -13.77 5.33 -8.56
N THR A 80 -13.34 6.21 -9.45
CA THR A 80 -13.37 7.67 -9.22
C THR A 80 -14.80 8.22 -9.11
N ALA A 81 -15.75 7.60 -9.79
CA ALA A 81 -17.17 7.97 -9.71
C ALA A 81 -17.80 7.67 -8.34
N ALA A 82 -17.20 6.78 -7.53
CA ALA A 82 -17.68 6.43 -6.21
C ALA A 82 -17.15 7.37 -5.10
N VAL A 83 -16.73 8.59 -5.47
CA VAL A 83 -16.34 9.62 -4.52
C VAL A 83 -17.57 10.13 -3.76
N ALA A 84 -17.44 10.29 -2.44
CA ALA A 84 -18.47 10.80 -1.54
C ALA A 84 -17.91 11.91 -0.63
N LEU A 85 -18.69 12.97 -0.48
CA LEU A 85 -18.48 14.07 0.45
C LEU A 85 -19.81 14.51 1.07
N ALA A 86 -19.72 15.13 2.26
CA ALA A 86 -20.89 15.60 2.98
C ALA A 86 -21.49 16.90 2.42
N TYR A 87 -20.82 17.59 1.49
CA TYR A 87 -21.24 18.91 0.99
C TYR A 87 -22.06 18.77 -0.29
N PRO A 88 -23.26 19.39 -0.36
CA PRO A 88 -24.07 19.42 -1.57
C PRO A 88 -23.29 19.98 -2.77
N GLY A 89 -23.42 19.35 -3.94
CA GLY A 89 -22.75 19.77 -5.18
C GLY A 89 -21.25 19.43 -5.28
N ALA A 90 -20.58 19.13 -4.17
CA ALA A 90 -19.14 18.83 -4.19
C ALA A 90 -18.84 17.51 -4.92
N VAL A 91 -19.73 16.53 -4.83
CA VAL A 91 -19.59 15.25 -5.52
C VAL A 91 -19.63 15.44 -7.03
N ASP A 92 -20.57 16.22 -7.55
CA ASP A 92 -20.70 16.50 -8.98
C ASP A 92 -19.48 17.29 -9.49
N LEU A 93 -19.00 18.26 -8.70
CA LEU A 93 -17.79 19.00 -9.01
C LEU A 93 -16.57 18.06 -9.10
N LEU A 94 -16.40 17.16 -8.14
CA LEU A 94 -15.29 16.21 -8.14
C LEU A 94 -15.36 15.21 -9.30
N ARG A 95 -16.56 14.82 -9.73
CA ARG A 95 -16.75 13.94 -10.90
C ARG A 95 -16.51 14.65 -12.23
N SER A 96 -16.61 15.97 -12.26
CA SER A 96 -16.53 16.79 -13.48
C SER A 96 -15.13 16.74 -14.14
N PRO A 97 -15.02 17.18 -15.40
CA PRO A 97 -13.75 17.33 -16.11
C PRO A 97 -12.73 18.24 -15.41
N ALA A 98 -13.19 19.15 -14.54
CA ALA A 98 -12.32 20.03 -13.75
C ALA A 98 -11.52 19.30 -12.67
N PHE A 99 -12.01 18.11 -12.22
CA PHE A 99 -11.37 17.30 -11.19
C PHE A 99 -11.09 15.88 -11.70
N PHE A 100 -11.83 14.85 -11.28
CA PHE A 100 -11.51 13.47 -11.64
C PHE A 100 -11.80 13.11 -13.09
N ASP A 101 -12.74 13.83 -13.77
CA ASP A 101 -13.16 13.55 -15.16
C ASP A 101 -13.54 12.07 -15.33
N VAL A 102 -14.48 11.63 -14.49
CA VAL A 102 -14.79 10.22 -14.25
C VAL A 102 -15.26 9.46 -15.49
N GLU A 103 -15.81 10.16 -16.48
CA GLU A 103 -16.23 9.56 -17.76
C GLU A 103 -15.01 9.14 -18.59
N ARG A 104 -13.93 9.91 -18.56
CA ARG A 104 -12.71 9.61 -19.29
C ARG A 104 -11.73 8.77 -18.48
N PHE A 105 -11.74 8.94 -17.17
CA PHE A 105 -10.81 8.30 -16.24
C PHE A 105 -11.57 7.66 -15.09
N PRO A 106 -12.28 6.54 -15.36
CA PRO A 106 -13.13 5.89 -14.37
C PRO A 106 -12.38 5.29 -13.19
N GLU A 107 -11.06 5.12 -13.31
CA GLU A 107 -10.24 4.49 -12.27
C GLU A 107 -9.02 5.36 -11.91
N ALA A 108 -8.67 5.32 -10.62
CA ALA A 108 -7.36 5.70 -10.10
C ALA A 108 -6.68 4.48 -9.49
N THR A 109 -5.36 4.40 -9.56
CA THR A 109 -4.62 3.23 -9.08
C THR A 109 -3.39 3.62 -8.28
N PHE A 110 -3.04 2.78 -7.30
CA PHE A 110 -1.74 2.81 -6.64
C PHE A 110 -1.13 1.41 -6.70
N SER A 111 0.14 1.34 -7.13
CA SER A 111 0.93 0.10 -7.09
C SER A 111 2.26 0.40 -6.41
N GLY A 112 2.57 -0.31 -5.34
CA GLY A 112 3.75 -0.02 -4.53
C GLY A 112 4.23 -1.20 -3.70
N ALA A 113 5.40 -1.03 -3.09
CA ALA A 113 6.00 -2.00 -2.21
C ALA A 113 6.63 -1.32 -0.99
N ALA A 114 6.77 -2.08 0.10
CA ALA A 114 7.56 -1.64 1.23
C ALA A 114 9.03 -1.47 0.80
N THR A 115 9.68 -0.40 1.29
CA THR A 115 11.07 -0.08 0.93
C THR A 115 12.10 -0.97 1.62
N GLY A 116 11.67 -1.88 2.50
CA GLY A 116 12.57 -2.72 3.31
C GLY A 116 13.12 -2.01 4.54
N GLU A 117 12.81 -0.73 4.72
CA GLU A 117 13.28 0.10 5.84
C GLU A 117 12.17 0.36 6.86
N GLY A 118 12.56 0.49 8.13
CA GLY A 118 11.64 0.80 9.21
C GLY A 118 11.32 -0.40 10.10
N SER A 119 10.12 -0.40 10.65
CA SER A 119 9.59 -1.44 11.53
C SER A 119 8.08 -1.60 11.31
N LEU A 120 7.45 -2.60 11.93
CA LEU A 120 5.98 -2.70 11.94
C LEU A 120 5.29 -1.45 12.49
N ALA A 121 5.94 -0.76 13.43
CA ALA A 121 5.40 0.47 13.98
C ALA A 121 5.39 1.62 12.95
N ARG A 122 6.32 1.62 12.00
CA ARG A 122 6.38 2.60 10.90
C ARG A 122 7.28 2.11 9.78
N PHE A 123 6.75 2.04 8.57
CA PHE A 123 7.51 1.69 7.36
C PHE A 123 6.98 2.48 6.15
N ALA A 124 7.81 2.61 5.14
CA ALA A 124 7.41 3.31 3.93
C ALA A 124 6.97 2.33 2.84
N LEU A 125 5.93 2.73 2.11
CA LEU A 125 5.52 2.17 0.84
C LEU A 125 5.93 3.14 -0.26
N ALA A 126 6.73 2.70 -1.22
CA ALA A 126 7.09 3.48 -2.39
C ALA A 126 6.50 2.82 -3.64
N GLY A 127 5.98 3.63 -4.54
CA GLY A 127 5.31 3.13 -5.73
C GLY A 127 4.90 4.22 -6.68
N THR A 128 3.85 3.96 -7.45
CA THR A 128 3.27 4.89 -8.42
C THR A 128 1.79 5.09 -8.15
N LEU A 129 1.35 6.33 -8.22
CA LEU A 129 -0.04 6.75 -8.16
C LEU A 129 -0.46 7.22 -9.55
N THR A 130 -1.56 6.69 -10.05
CA THR A 130 -2.14 7.08 -11.34
C THR A 130 -3.52 7.68 -11.10
N ILE A 131 -3.70 8.91 -11.52
CA ILE A 131 -4.99 9.64 -11.50
C ILE A 131 -5.13 10.36 -12.84
N ARG A 132 -6.32 10.33 -13.44
CA ARG A 132 -6.60 10.96 -14.74
C ARG A 132 -5.61 10.53 -15.85
N GLY A 133 -5.17 9.28 -15.84
CA GLY A 133 -4.18 8.78 -16.79
C GLY A 133 -2.74 9.29 -16.59
N VAL A 134 -2.51 10.15 -15.58
CA VAL A 134 -1.18 10.66 -15.24
C VAL A 134 -0.60 9.81 -14.11
N THR A 135 0.58 9.24 -14.32
CA THR A 135 1.30 8.43 -13.34
C THR A 135 2.45 9.22 -12.73
N ARG A 136 2.55 9.20 -11.39
CA ARG A 136 3.63 9.86 -10.63
C ARG A 136 4.20 8.93 -9.58
N PRO A 137 5.50 9.01 -9.26
CA PRO A 137 6.04 8.39 -8.05
C PRO A 137 5.30 8.89 -6.81
N HIS A 138 4.97 7.98 -5.92
CA HIS A 138 4.27 8.32 -4.70
C HIS A 138 4.78 7.50 -3.52
N ARG A 139 4.91 8.16 -2.37
CA ARG A 139 5.35 7.54 -1.12
C ARG A 139 4.27 7.69 -0.07
N MET A 140 3.98 6.60 0.61
CA MET A 140 3.09 6.57 1.76
C MET A 140 3.84 6.06 2.99
N GLU A 141 3.46 6.53 4.16
CA GLU A 141 3.90 5.95 5.42
C GLU A 141 2.82 5.03 5.95
N ALA A 142 3.19 3.80 6.24
CA ALA A 142 2.31 2.78 6.78
C ALA A 142 2.76 2.37 8.18
N ARG A 143 1.80 1.93 9.00
CA ARG A 143 2.04 1.43 10.34
C ARG A 143 0.98 0.44 10.77
N LEU A 144 1.37 -0.50 11.61
CA LEU A 144 0.44 -1.31 12.37
C LEU A 144 -0.17 -0.43 13.48
N VAL A 145 -1.49 -0.34 13.50
CA VAL A 145 -2.24 0.41 14.52
C VAL A 145 -2.52 -0.46 15.72
N GLU A 146 -3.06 -1.66 15.46
CA GLU A 146 -3.46 -2.62 16.46
C GLU A 146 -3.33 -4.05 15.94
N ARG A 147 -2.98 -4.98 16.82
CA ARG A 147 -3.10 -6.42 16.59
C ARG A 147 -3.75 -7.02 17.82
N ARG A 148 -4.87 -7.70 17.64
CA ARG A 148 -5.62 -8.30 18.74
C ARG A 148 -6.38 -9.54 18.30
N ARG A 149 -6.74 -10.37 19.26
CA ARG A 149 -7.69 -11.45 19.01
C ARG A 149 -9.12 -10.89 19.03
N ASP A 150 -9.83 -11.07 17.94
CA ASP A 150 -11.23 -10.69 17.83
C ASP A 150 -12.09 -11.77 18.50
N ALA A 151 -12.85 -11.39 19.54
CA ALA A 151 -13.64 -12.33 20.32
C ALA A 151 -14.81 -12.93 19.51
N THR A 152 -15.35 -12.16 18.56
CA THR A 152 -16.47 -12.60 17.73
C THR A 152 -16.01 -13.56 16.63
N LEU A 153 -14.85 -13.26 16.02
CA LEU A 153 -14.29 -14.08 14.94
C LEU A 153 -13.46 -15.26 15.48
N GLY A 154 -13.05 -15.23 16.76
CA GLY A 154 -12.15 -16.22 17.35
C GLY A 154 -10.75 -16.24 16.73
N ARG A 155 -10.40 -15.22 15.91
CA ARG A 155 -9.15 -15.10 15.12
C ARG A 155 -8.39 -13.83 15.46
N GLU A 156 -7.11 -13.81 15.11
CA GLU A 156 -6.33 -12.58 15.19
C GLU A 156 -6.71 -11.63 14.06
N VAL A 157 -6.81 -10.36 14.38
CA VAL A 157 -7.01 -9.26 13.44
C VAL A 157 -5.88 -8.25 13.61
N ALA A 158 -5.45 -7.69 12.50
CA ALA A 158 -4.47 -6.62 12.47
C ALA A 158 -5.06 -5.43 11.71
N GLU A 159 -4.97 -4.24 12.29
CA GLU A 159 -5.35 -2.98 11.66
C GLU A 159 -4.11 -2.22 11.24
N PHE A 160 -4.05 -1.83 9.97
CA PHE A 160 -3.01 -1.00 9.40
C PHE A 160 -3.58 0.35 9.00
N ALA A 161 -2.77 1.38 9.16
CA ALA A 161 -3.03 2.70 8.60
C ALA A 161 -1.88 3.09 7.67
N ALA A 162 -2.21 3.74 6.56
CA ALA A 162 -1.23 4.34 5.68
C ALA A 162 -1.68 5.75 5.31
N GLY A 163 -0.73 6.64 5.04
CA GLY A 163 -1.00 8.00 4.61
C GLY A 163 0.13 8.59 3.80
N GLY A 164 -0.22 9.57 2.97
CA GLY A 164 0.71 10.31 2.13
C GLY A 164 0.08 11.60 1.66
N GLU A 165 0.86 12.46 1.03
CA GLU A 165 0.39 13.70 0.44
C GLU A 165 0.67 13.69 -1.06
N MET A 166 -0.28 14.20 -1.84
CA MET A 166 -0.13 14.39 -3.27
C MET A 166 -0.48 15.82 -3.66
N ARG A 167 0.04 16.31 -4.76
CA ARG A 167 -0.39 17.56 -5.38
C ARG A 167 -1.40 17.26 -6.48
N ARG A 168 -2.62 17.77 -6.33
CA ARG A 168 -3.68 17.54 -7.32
C ARG A 168 -3.38 18.15 -8.68
N SER A 169 -2.62 19.25 -8.71
CA SER A 169 -2.18 19.89 -9.96
C SER A 169 -1.27 19.00 -10.82
N GLU A 170 -0.46 18.12 -10.20
CA GLU A 170 0.40 17.17 -10.91
C GLU A 170 -0.39 16.12 -11.71
N PHE A 171 -1.68 15.98 -11.42
CA PHE A 171 -2.63 15.11 -12.10
C PHE A 171 -3.64 15.88 -12.97
N GLY A 172 -3.37 17.19 -13.23
CA GLY A 172 -4.20 18.03 -14.06
C GLY A 172 -5.49 18.52 -13.40
N MET A 173 -5.63 18.41 -12.07
CA MET A 173 -6.76 18.96 -11.30
C MET A 173 -6.40 20.36 -10.81
N THR A 174 -6.51 21.35 -11.68
CA THR A 174 -6.06 22.73 -11.40
C THR A 174 -7.19 23.73 -11.10
N ALA A 175 -8.44 23.27 -11.11
CA ALA A 175 -9.59 24.12 -10.82
C ALA A 175 -9.59 24.66 -9.38
N GLU A 176 -10.20 25.83 -9.17
CA GLU A 176 -10.40 26.47 -7.86
C GLU A 176 -9.10 26.63 -7.02
N PRO A 177 -7.99 27.15 -7.58
CA PRO A 177 -6.69 27.17 -6.89
C PRO A 177 -6.69 28.13 -5.68
N ALA A 178 -7.56 29.12 -5.65
CA ALA A 178 -7.71 30.05 -4.53
C ALA A 178 -8.54 29.47 -3.37
N ALA A 179 -9.46 28.54 -3.69
CA ALA A 179 -10.39 27.98 -2.72
C ALA A 179 -9.95 26.63 -2.15
N ILE A 180 -9.29 25.80 -2.97
CA ILE A 180 -8.92 24.40 -2.62
C ILE A 180 -7.42 24.25 -2.70
N SER A 181 -6.80 23.75 -1.62
CA SER A 181 -5.35 23.50 -1.57
C SER A 181 -4.89 22.54 -2.68
N ASP A 182 -3.68 22.79 -3.18
CA ASP A 182 -3.03 21.88 -4.12
C ASP A 182 -2.63 20.57 -3.43
N THR A 183 -2.19 20.66 -2.17
CA THR A 183 -1.83 19.47 -1.38
C THR A 183 -3.08 18.78 -0.83
N ILE A 184 -3.22 17.52 -1.18
CA ILE A 184 -4.27 16.62 -0.71
C ILE A 184 -3.62 15.51 0.12
N ARG A 185 -4.12 15.30 1.33
CA ARG A 185 -3.66 14.21 2.19
C ARG A 185 -4.51 12.96 1.95
N LEU A 186 -3.87 11.85 1.65
CA LEU A 186 -4.48 10.53 1.51
C LEU A 186 -4.41 9.79 2.85
N VAL A 187 -5.49 9.10 3.22
CA VAL A 187 -5.59 8.30 4.45
C VAL A 187 -6.22 6.98 4.12
N VAL A 188 -5.53 5.91 4.46
CA VAL A 188 -5.98 4.53 4.24
C VAL A 188 -6.01 3.82 5.59
N ARG A 189 -7.06 3.08 5.84
CA ARG A 189 -7.17 2.13 6.96
C ARG A 189 -7.67 0.81 6.44
N VAL A 190 -7.08 -0.27 6.91
CA VAL A 190 -7.49 -1.63 6.54
C VAL A 190 -7.38 -2.56 7.73
N ARG A 191 -8.37 -3.43 7.88
CA ARG A 191 -8.36 -4.54 8.83
C ARG A 191 -8.18 -5.85 8.07
N ILE A 192 -7.22 -6.65 8.47
CA ILE A 192 -6.99 -7.99 7.93
C ILE A 192 -7.16 -9.03 9.04
N ILE A 193 -7.60 -10.23 8.66
CA ILE A 193 -7.63 -11.39 9.54
C ILE A 193 -6.32 -12.13 9.31
N VAL A 194 -5.55 -12.33 10.39
CA VAL A 194 -4.21 -12.92 10.35
C VAL A 194 -4.27 -14.42 10.66
#